data_5193260b0ef218f5d86341ec7f78fcdd
#
_entry.id   5193260b0ef218f5d86341ec7f78fcdd
#
_cell.length_a   1.000
_cell.length_b   1.000
_cell.length_c   1.000
_cell.angle_alpha   90.00
_cell.angle_beta   90.00
_cell.angle_gamma   90.00
#
_symmetry.space_group_name_H-M   'P 1'
#
loop_
_entity.id
_entity.type
_entity.pdbx_description
1 polymer ?
#
loop_
_entity_poly.entity_id
_entity_poly.type
_entity_poly.pdbx_seq_one_letter_code
_entity_poly.pdbx_strand_id
1 'polypeptide(L)'
;MNAFTDKEIAYLGEQRIGRLATVDGKGRPHVVPTGFNLDTDKGILEIGAHDLPDRGQKRLHIRANPYVAFVVDDLVTEPTWAPRGVSVRGRARIHPEGGERLAPGFGPIWVEIIPESISAWGIDTSAYEPPNSRKMVTP
;
A
#
# COMPACT_ATOMS: atom_id res chain seq x y z
N MET A 1 3.01 17.27 -4.06
CA MET A 1 1.57 17.26 -3.79
C MET A 1 1.12 15.84 -3.52
N ASN A 2 0.37 15.65 -2.46
CA ASN A 2 -0.08 14.35 -2.03
C ASN A 2 -1.38 13.97 -2.76
N ALA A 3 -1.42 12.79 -3.33
CA ALA A 3 -2.60 12.27 -4.04
C ALA A 3 -3.71 11.79 -3.11
N PHE A 4 -3.40 11.56 -1.84
CA PHE A 4 -4.38 11.11 -0.85
C PHE A 4 -5.13 12.30 -0.26
N THR A 5 -6.43 12.13 0.00
CA THR A 5 -7.21 13.14 0.72
C THR A 5 -6.83 13.15 2.20
N ASP A 6 -7.18 14.23 2.91
CA ASP A 6 -6.90 14.33 4.33
C ASP A 6 -7.57 13.21 5.13
N LYS A 7 -8.80 12.83 4.76
CA LYS A 7 -9.50 11.72 5.41
C LYS A 7 -8.86 10.38 5.14
N GLU A 8 -8.35 10.18 3.92
CA GLU A 8 -7.61 8.97 3.58
C GLU A 8 -6.31 8.87 4.35
N ILE A 9 -5.59 9.98 4.49
CA ILE A 9 -4.37 10.04 5.30
C ILE A 9 -4.67 9.66 6.76
N ALA A 10 -5.73 10.23 7.33
CA ALA A 10 -6.15 9.90 8.68
C ALA A 10 -6.52 8.43 8.82
N TYR A 11 -7.27 7.90 7.86
CA TYR A 11 -7.66 6.50 7.85
C TYR A 11 -6.43 5.56 7.78
N LEU A 12 -5.53 5.84 6.86
CA LEU A 12 -4.32 5.03 6.70
C LEU A 12 -3.44 5.07 7.93
N GLY A 13 -3.41 6.20 8.64
CA GLY A 13 -2.66 6.35 9.88
C GLY A 13 -3.21 5.53 11.04
N GLU A 14 -4.48 5.16 10.99
CA GLU A 14 -5.14 4.32 12.00
C GLU A 14 -4.93 2.82 11.75
N GLN A 15 -4.56 2.46 10.53
CA GLN A 15 -4.43 1.06 10.13
C GLN A 15 -2.96 0.62 10.21
N ARG A 16 -2.75 -0.65 10.51
CA ARG A 16 -1.41 -1.21 10.70
C ARG A 16 -1.00 -2.20 9.64
N ILE A 17 -1.96 -2.77 8.94
CA ILE A 17 -1.74 -3.85 7.97
C ILE A 17 -2.50 -3.54 6.70
N GLY A 18 -1.85 -3.75 5.59
CA GLY A 18 -2.47 -3.81 4.28
C GLY A 18 -2.14 -5.14 3.61
N ARG A 19 -2.57 -5.29 2.37
CA ARG A 19 -2.30 -6.48 1.56
C ARG A 19 -1.62 -6.02 0.29
N LEU A 20 -0.42 -6.56 0.07
CA LEU A 20 0.39 -6.27 -1.11
C LEU A 20 0.22 -7.38 -2.13
N ALA A 21 -0.22 -7.01 -3.31
CA ALA A 21 -0.32 -7.91 -4.46
C ALA A 21 0.86 -7.64 -5.40
N THR A 22 1.56 -8.69 -5.77
CA THR A 22 2.65 -8.67 -6.72
C THR A 22 2.40 -9.71 -7.80
N VAL A 23 3.15 -9.65 -8.89
CA VAL A 23 3.03 -10.58 -10.00
C VAL A 23 4.41 -11.15 -10.29
N ASP A 24 4.49 -12.48 -10.38
CA ASP A 24 5.77 -13.12 -10.70
C ASP A 24 6.11 -13.03 -12.20
N GLY A 25 7.27 -13.53 -12.58
CA GLY A 25 7.74 -13.46 -13.96
C GLY A 25 6.90 -14.25 -14.97
N LYS A 26 5.97 -15.09 -14.50
CA LYS A 26 5.05 -15.86 -15.34
C LYS A 26 3.64 -15.26 -15.35
N GLY A 27 3.46 -14.07 -14.78
CA GLY A 27 2.17 -13.41 -14.74
C GLY A 27 1.23 -13.91 -13.65
N ARG A 28 1.72 -14.70 -12.69
CA ARG A 28 0.89 -15.23 -11.61
C ARG A 28 0.82 -14.24 -10.46
N PRO A 29 -0.40 -13.89 -9.98
CA PRO A 29 -0.54 -12.96 -8.87
C PRO A 29 -0.21 -13.64 -7.53
N HIS A 30 0.27 -12.82 -6.61
CA HIS A 30 0.59 -13.22 -5.25
C HIS A 30 0.15 -12.11 -4.31
N VAL A 31 -0.46 -12.44 -3.17
CA VAL A 31 -0.91 -11.45 -2.20
C VAL A 31 -0.53 -11.87 -0.79
N VAL A 32 0.01 -10.93 -0.01
CA VAL A 32 0.42 -11.16 1.37
C VAL A 32 0.06 -9.94 2.23
N PRO A 33 -0.27 -10.15 3.52
CA PRO A 33 -0.40 -9.04 4.44
C PRO A 33 0.97 -8.48 4.80
N THR A 34 1.04 -7.18 4.98
CA THR A 34 2.27 -6.52 5.43
C THR A 34 1.95 -5.20 6.12
N GLY A 35 2.81 -4.82 7.05
CA GLY A 35 2.78 -3.47 7.60
C GLY A 35 3.19 -2.45 6.56
N PHE A 36 2.86 -1.21 6.79
CA PHE A 36 3.18 -0.14 5.86
C PHE A 36 3.32 1.19 6.60
N ASN A 37 3.98 2.13 5.95
CA ASN A 37 4.03 3.52 6.37
C ASN A 37 3.64 4.41 5.18
N LEU A 38 2.90 5.48 5.45
CA LEU A 38 2.59 6.49 4.44
C LEU A 38 3.51 7.67 4.64
N ASP A 39 4.30 7.99 3.62
CA ASP A 39 5.04 9.25 3.58
C ASP A 39 4.09 10.31 3.05
N THR A 40 3.58 11.16 3.95
CA THR A 40 2.57 12.14 3.61
C THR A 40 3.11 13.28 2.74
N ASP A 41 4.40 13.55 2.80
CA ASP A 41 5.01 14.61 1.98
C ASP A 41 5.11 14.18 0.52
N LYS A 42 5.50 12.94 0.28
CA LYS A 42 5.68 12.39 -1.07
C LYS A 42 4.45 11.71 -1.63
N GLY A 43 3.49 11.33 -0.77
CA GLY A 43 2.32 10.57 -1.20
C GLY A 43 2.66 9.16 -1.67
N ILE A 44 3.61 8.52 -1.01
CA ILE A 44 4.04 7.15 -1.32
C ILE A 44 3.81 6.24 -0.12
N LEU A 45 3.69 4.94 -0.41
CA LEU A 45 3.68 3.92 0.63
C LEU A 45 5.06 3.30 0.76
N GLU A 46 5.44 3.03 2.00
CA GLU A 46 6.75 2.46 2.32
C GLU A 46 6.55 1.13 3.02
N ILE A 47 7.18 0.09 2.50
CA ILE A 47 7.06 -1.26 3.03
C ILE A 47 8.45 -1.78 3.36
N GLY A 48 8.67 -2.04 4.64
CA GLY A 48 9.90 -2.66 5.10
C GLY A 48 9.68 -4.13 5.42
N ALA A 49 10.74 -4.79 5.86
CA ALA A 49 10.69 -6.15 6.32
C ALA A 49 11.84 -6.42 7.29
N HIS A 50 11.63 -7.40 8.17
CA HIS A 50 12.72 -7.91 8.98
C HIS A 50 13.77 -8.55 8.07
N ASP A 51 15.03 -8.40 8.44
CA ASP A 51 16.14 -8.95 7.67
C ASP A 51 16.28 -10.45 7.96
N LEU A 52 15.36 -11.24 7.37
CA LEU A 52 15.32 -12.69 7.52
C LEU A 52 15.69 -13.35 6.19
N PRO A 53 16.51 -14.42 6.21
CA PRO A 53 17.07 -15.00 5.00
C PRO A 53 16.05 -15.39 3.92
N ASP A 54 14.88 -15.88 4.31
CA ASP A 54 13.91 -16.45 3.37
C ASP A 54 12.73 -15.54 3.03
N ARG A 55 12.85 -14.25 3.28
CA ARG A 55 11.73 -13.30 3.10
C ARG A 55 11.87 -12.42 1.87
N GLY A 56 12.36 -12.98 0.76
CA GLY A 56 12.66 -12.22 -0.45
C GLY A 56 11.66 -12.35 -1.60
N GLN A 57 10.57 -13.08 -1.45
CA GLN A 57 9.67 -13.39 -2.58
C GLN A 57 9.06 -12.15 -3.22
N LYS A 58 8.54 -11.21 -2.43
CA LYS A 58 7.96 -9.99 -2.98
C LYS A 58 8.99 -9.16 -3.75
N ARG A 59 10.25 -9.16 -3.30
CA ARG A 59 11.33 -8.44 -4.01
C ARG A 59 11.64 -9.08 -5.36
N LEU A 60 11.65 -10.41 -5.42
CA LEU A 60 11.85 -11.15 -6.67
C LEU A 60 10.71 -10.86 -7.65
N HIS A 61 9.47 -10.85 -7.17
CA HIS A 61 8.31 -10.54 -8.00
C HIS A 61 8.39 -9.11 -8.53
N ILE A 62 8.75 -8.14 -7.69
CA ILE A 62 8.85 -6.74 -8.08
C ILE A 62 9.94 -6.54 -9.13
N ARG A 63 11.06 -7.25 -9.03
CA ARG A 63 12.11 -7.21 -10.06
C ARG A 63 11.63 -7.74 -11.40
N ALA A 64 10.79 -8.78 -11.37
CA ALA A 64 10.21 -9.35 -12.59
C ALA A 64 9.11 -8.47 -13.16
N ASN A 65 8.32 -7.84 -12.28
CA ASN A 65 7.21 -6.97 -12.67
C ASN A 65 7.02 -5.88 -11.61
N PRO A 66 7.28 -4.61 -11.95
CA PRO A 66 7.20 -3.52 -10.98
C PRO A 66 5.77 -3.09 -10.65
N TYR A 67 4.77 -3.55 -11.39
CA TYR A 67 3.38 -3.17 -11.11
C TYR A 67 2.85 -3.94 -9.91
N VAL A 68 2.27 -3.20 -8.98
CA VAL A 68 1.75 -3.75 -7.72
C VAL A 68 0.39 -3.15 -7.41
N ALA A 69 -0.32 -3.80 -6.51
CA ALA A 69 -1.51 -3.24 -5.89
C ALA A 69 -1.40 -3.39 -4.38
N PHE A 70 -1.97 -2.44 -3.66
CA PHE A 70 -1.97 -2.45 -2.21
C PHE A 70 -3.34 -2.02 -1.71
N VAL A 71 -3.92 -2.77 -0.80
CA VAL A 71 -5.21 -2.43 -0.21
C VAL A 71 -5.10 -2.42 1.30
N VAL A 72 -5.70 -1.37 1.89
CA VAL A 72 -5.91 -1.26 3.33
C VAL A 72 -7.41 -1.17 3.52
N ASP A 73 -7.98 -2.06 4.30
CA ASP A 73 -9.43 -2.09 4.50
C ASP A 73 -9.79 -2.59 5.88
N ASP A 74 -10.98 -2.22 6.32
CA ASP A 74 -11.59 -2.77 7.53
C ASP A 74 -13.11 -2.71 7.42
N LEU A 75 -13.76 -3.30 8.39
CA LEU A 75 -15.21 -3.34 8.47
C LEU A 75 -15.65 -2.76 9.80
N VAL A 76 -16.41 -1.68 9.76
CA VAL A 76 -17.12 -1.15 10.92
C VAL A 76 -18.44 -1.91 11.02
N THR A 77 -18.72 -2.51 12.17
CA THR A 77 -19.92 -3.34 12.34
C THR A 77 -20.99 -2.68 13.18
N GLU A 78 -20.67 -1.61 13.93
CA GLU A 78 -21.59 -0.90 14.79
C GLU A 78 -21.73 0.56 14.36
N PRO A 79 -22.93 1.14 14.29
CA PRO A 79 -24.24 0.50 14.51
C PRO A 79 -24.67 -0.41 13.35
N THR A 80 -24.07 -0.27 12.18
CA THR A 80 -24.37 -1.07 10.98
C THR A 80 -23.08 -1.44 10.27
N TRP A 81 -23.15 -2.37 9.36
CA TRP A 81 -22.02 -2.79 8.56
C TRP A 81 -21.62 -1.66 7.61
N ALA A 82 -20.39 -1.20 7.74
CA ALA A 82 -19.83 -0.13 6.90
C ALA A 82 -18.39 -0.48 6.52
N PRO A 83 -18.17 -1.12 5.36
CA PRO A 83 -16.81 -1.39 4.90
C PRO A 83 -16.12 -0.09 4.50
N ARG A 84 -14.83 0.01 4.83
CA ARG A 84 -13.98 1.13 4.48
C ARG A 84 -12.70 0.62 3.86
N GLY A 85 -12.10 1.38 2.99
CA GLY A 85 -10.80 1.00 2.48
C GLY A 85 -10.23 1.97 1.48
N VAL A 86 -8.94 1.76 1.21
CA VAL A 86 -8.16 2.47 0.20
C VAL A 86 -7.41 1.42 -0.60
N SER A 87 -7.60 1.42 -1.91
CA SER A 87 -6.87 0.58 -2.84
C SER A 87 -5.94 1.44 -3.68
N VAL A 88 -4.69 1.03 -3.77
CA VAL A 88 -3.67 1.74 -4.55
C VAL A 88 -3.15 0.79 -5.61
N ARG A 89 -3.09 1.25 -6.85
CA ARG A 89 -2.33 0.58 -7.91
C ARG A 89 -1.20 1.48 -8.33
N GLY A 90 -0.04 0.90 -8.55
CA GLY A 90 1.11 1.70 -8.92
C GLY A 90 2.32 0.86 -9.23
N ARG A 91 3.46 1.50 -9.12
CA ARG A 91 4.74 0.85 -9.36
C ARG A 91 5.54 0.80 -8.08
N ALA A 92 6.25 -0.30 -7.90
CA ALA A 92 7.14 -0.49 -6.78
C ALA A 92 8.59 -0.28 -7.20
N ARG A 93 9.35 0.32 -6.31
CA ARG A 93 10.79 0.49 -6.45
C ARG A 93 11.47 -0.06 -5.21
N ILE A 94 12.49 -0.88 -5.40
CA ILE A 94 13.27 -1.45 -4.30
C ILE A 94 14.42 -0.53 -3.97
N HIS A 95 14.53 -0.17 -2.69
CA HIS A 95 15.64 0.62 -2.17
C HIS A 95 16.55 -0.29 -1.34
N PRO A 96 17.87 -0.27 -1.61
CA PRO A 96 18.80 -1.14 -0.89
C PRO A 96 19.14 -0.65 0.53
N GLU A 97 18.82 0.59 0.85
CA GLU A 97 19.20 1.21 2.13
C GLU A 97 18.05 2.03 2.70
N GLY A 98 18.01 2.14 4.02
CA GLY A 98 17.08 3.03 4.72
C GLY A 98 15.87 2.34 5.34
N GLY A 99 15.72 1.04 5.18
CA GLY A 99 14.58 0.30 5.73
C GLY A 99 14.53 0.28 7.26
N GLU A 100 15.67 0.40 7.92
CA GLU A 100 15.76 0.36 9.39
C GLU A 100 14.98 1.49 10.06
N ARG A 101 14.80 2.63 9.37
CA ARG A 101 14.05 3.77 9.91
C ARG A 101 12.55 3.50 10.02
N LEU A 102 12.04 2.49 9.32
CA LEU A 102 10.59 2.22 9.27
C LEU A 102 10.08 1.53 10.52
N ALA A 103 10.86 0.63 11.10
CA ALA A 103 10.50 -0.02 12.36
C ALA A 103 11.71 -0.70 12.98
N PRO A 104 11.69 -0.90 14.32
CA PRO A 104 12.76 -1.65 15.00
C PRO A 104 12.88 -3.07 14.44
N GLY A 105 14.13 -3.49 14.21
CA GLY A 105 14.42 -4.83 13.69
C GLY A 105 14.28 -4.99 12.18
N PHE A 106 13.90 -3.94 11.47
CA PHE A 106 13.85 -4.01 10.00
C PHE A 106 15.26 -3.96 9.41
N GLY A 107 15.45 -4.69 8.31
CA GLY A 107 16.68 -4.63 7.52
C GLY A 107 16.73 -3.40 6.63
N PRO A 108 17.85 -3.21 5.90
CA PRO A 108 18.06 -2.01 5.09
C PRO A 108 17.15 -1.93 3.86
N ILE A 109 16.75 -3.05 3.30
CA ILE A 109 15.99 -3.08 2.05
C ILE A 109 14.53 -2.75 2.33
N TRP A 110 13.97 -1.84 1.54
CA TRP A 110 12.55 -1.49 1.62
C TRP A 110 11.98 -1.24 0.24
N VAL A 111 10.65 -1.24 0.15
CA VAL A 111 9.93 -1.06 -1.10
C VAL A 111 9.13 0.22 -1.03
N GLU A 112 9.29 1.05 -2.03
CA GLU A 112 8.51 2.25 -2.27
C GLU A 112 7.39 1.91 -3.25
N ILE A 113 6.14 2.25 -2.89
CA ILE A 113 5.01 2.13 -3.82
C ILE A 113 4.60 3.54 -4.23
N ILE A 114 4.70 3.79 -5.52
CA ILE A 114 4.35 5.07 -6.14
C ILE A 114 2.95 4.92 -6.75
N PRO A 115 1.93 5.58 -6.16
CA PRO A 115 0.56 5.44 -6.65
C PRO A 115 0.40 5.95 -8.08
N GLU A 116 -0.32 5.19 -8.92
CA GLU A 116 -0.77 5.61 -10.24
C GLU A 116 -2.28 5.77 -10.27
N SER A 117 -3.00 5.02 -9.44
CA SER A 117 -4.43 5.22 -9.21
C SER A 117 -4.79 4.86 -7.78
N ILE A 118 -5.78 5.56 -7.25
CA ILE A 118 -6.28 5.36 -5.90
C ILE A 118 -7.80 5.22 -5.99
N SER A 119 -8.35 4.29 -5.23
CA SER A 119 -9.80 4.14 -5.08
C SER A 119 -10.10 3.97 -3.59
N ALA A 120 -11.00 4.80 -3.07
CA ALA A 120 -11.37 4.78 -1.65
C ALA A 120 -12.87 4.68 -1.51
N TRP A 121 -13.33 3.92 -0.53
CA TRP A 121 -14.74 3.73 -0.22
C TRP A 121 -14.95 3.82 1.29
N GLY A 122 -16.12 4.35 1.68
CA GLY A 122 -16.49 4.46 3.09
C GLY A 122 -15.66 5.46 3.90
N ILE A 123 -14.92 6.35 3.25
CA ILE A 123 -14.06 7.35 3.88
C ILE A 123 -14.56 8.75 3.57
N ASP A 124 -14.39 9.23 2.33
CA ASP A 124 -14.96 10.49 1.85
C ASP A 124 -16.38 10.30 1.31
N THR A 125 -16.77 9.06 1.05
CA THR A 125 -18.08 8.67 0.57
C THR A 125 -18.66 7.62 1.50
N SER A 126 -19.96 7.34 1.34
CA SER A 126 -20.58 6.20 2.03
C SER A 126 -20.03 4.88 1.46
N ALA A 127 -20.05 3.81 2.26
CA ALA A 127 -19.61 2.50 1.84
C ALA A 127 -20.40 1.94 0.63
N TYR A 128 -21.61 2.45 0.42
CA TYR A 128 -22.53 1.96 -0.60
C TYR A 128 -22.74 2.93 -1.76
N GLU A 129 -21.98 4.02 -1.79
CA GLU A 129 -21.91 4.95 -2.90
C GLU A 129 -20.71 4.58 -3.79
N PRO A 130 -20.67 5.07 -5.05
CA PRO A 130 -19.49 4.87 -5.88
C PRO A 130 -18.21 5.32 -5.16
N PRO A 131 -17.12 4.56 -5.24
CA PRO A 131 -15.89 4.93 -4.57
C PRO A 131 -15.29 6.19 -5.18
N ASN A 132 -14.50 6.90 -4.38
CA ASN A 132 -13.69 8.01 -4.86
C ASN A 132 -12.47 7.42 -5.59
N SER A 133 -12.55 7.33 -6.90
CA SER A 133 -11.50 6.73 -7.74
C SER A 133 -10.87 7.79 -8.62
N ARG A 134 -9.56 7.78 -8.70
CA ARG A 134 -8.81 8.77 -9.47
C ARG A 134 -7.45 8.24 -9.91
N LYS A 135 -6.96 8.79 -11.00
CA LYS A 135 -5.63 8.48 -11.51
C LYS A 135 -4.69 9.63 -11.19
N MET A 136 -3.43 9.28 -10.91
CA MET A 136 -2.40 10.28 -10.72
C MET A 136 -1.98 10.83 -12.07
N VAL A 137 -1.76 12.14 -12.11
CA VAL A 137 -1.20 12.79 -13.29
C VAL A 137 0.30 12.55 -13.27
N THR A 138 0.80 11.86 -14.31
CA THR A 138 2.25 11.70 -14.49
C THR A 138 2.78 12.90 -15.25
N PRO A 139 3.87 13.53 -14.76
CA PRO A 139 4.48 14.63 -15.48
C PRO A 139 5.08 14.21 -16.81
#